data_f29fb9f27ec645bc6c205dfd20d01bb2
#
_entry.id   f29fb9f27ec645bc6c205dfd20d01bb2
#
_cell.length_a   1.000
_cell.length_b   1.000
_cell.length_c   1.000
_cell.angle_alpha   90.00
_cell.angle_beta   90.00
_cell.angle_gamma   90.00
#
_symmetry.space_group_name_H-M   'P 1'
#
loop_
_entity.id
_entity.type
_entity.pdbx_description
1 polymer ?
#
loop_
_entity_poly.entity_id
_entity_poly.type
_entity_poly.pdbx_seq_one_letter_code
_entity_poly.pdbx_strand_id
1 'polypeptide(L)'
;MSRGPITVEQDEQAMLFADAGQWEAWLAEHHEGEGVWLKIAKKGAPFASLRIAQALQVALCYGWIDSHRRSFDEHFYLQRYSRRRKGSAWSRVNVEHVETLTAAGRMRPPGLAEVAAAQADGRWEAAYAAQRDATVPSDLAEALAAHPEAAARFEALDRTGRYLLILPLLKARTPAGRAARLRRTLSGLLG
;
A
#
# COMPACT_ATOMS: atom_id res chain seq x y z
N MET A 1 8.95 -3.43 17.55
CA MET A 1 7.80 -3.10 18.41
C MET A 1 6.60 -3.84 17.84
N SER A 2 6.17 -4.88 18.53
CA SER A 2 5.00 -5.69 18.18
C SER A 2 3.75 -4.82 18.33
N ARG A 3 2.95 -4.67 17.26
CA ARG A 3 1.63 -4.04 17.37
C ARG A 3 0.71 -5.05 18.03
N GLY A 4 0.16 -4.70 19.19
CA GLY A 4 -0.83 -5.51 19.90
C GLY A 4 -2.07 -5.83 19.06
N PRO A 5 -2.88 -6.82 19.48
CA PRO A 5 -4.10 -7.20 18.77
C PRO A 5 -5.05 -6.01 18.67
N ILE A 6 -5.57 -5.78 17.46
CA ILE A 6 -6.56 -4.74 17.17
C ILE A 6 -7.85 -5.17 17.86
N THR A 7 -8.34 -4.35 18.78
CA THR A 7 -9.52 -4.63 19.60
C THR A 7 -10.83 -4.53 18.84
N VAL A 8 -11.87 -5.21 19.31
CA VAL A 8 -13.25 -5.26 18.78
C VAL A 8 -13.86 -3.85 18.60
N GLU A 9 -13.48 -2.88 19.40
CA GLU A 9 -13.91 -1.47 19.30
C GLU A 9 -13.60 -0.81 17.94
N GLN A 10 -12.55 -1.24 17.23
CA GLN A 10 -12.21 -0.67 15.92
C GLN A 10 -13.10 -1.20 14.78
N ASP A 11 -13.79 -2.30 14.97
CA ASP A 11 -14.72 -2.87 14.00
C ASP A 11 -16.07 -2.14 14.03
N GLU A 12 -16.48 -1.67 15.19
CA GLU A 12 -17.70 -0.89 15.38
C GLU A 12 -17.57 0.52 14.80
N GLN A 13 -16.36 1.05 14.66
CA GLN A 13 -16.08 2.37 14.10
C GLN A 13 -15.83 2.37 12.57
N ALA A 14 -15.94 1.20 11.90
CA ALA A 14 -15.71 1.14 10.47
C ALA A 14 -16.87 1.80 9.69
N MET A 15 -16.52 2.73 8.79
CA MET A 15 -17.48 3.53 8.03
C MET A 15 -17.88 2.86 6.72
N LEU A 16 -19.14 2.99 6.36
CA LEU A 16 -19.68 2.58 5.07
C LEU A 16 -20.05 3.83 4.26
N PHE A 17 -19.49 3.96 3.07
CA PHE A 17 -19.84 4.98 2.10
C PHE A 17 -20.52 4.32 0.89
N ALA A 18 -21.62 4.90 0.42
CA ALA A 18 -22.33 4.36 -0.73
C ALA A 18 -21.56 4.58 -2.04
N ASP A 19 -20.81 5.68 -2.14
CA ASP A 19 -20.10 6.09 -3.36
C ASP A 19 -18.87 6.95 -3.06
N ALA A 20 -18.17 7.34 -4.14
CA ALA A 20 -16.96 8.15 -4.06
C ALA A 20 -17.22 9.59 -3.59
N GLY A 21 -18.40 10.13 -3.86
CA GLY A 21 -18.77 11.50 -3.45
C GLY A 21 -18.91 11.62 -1.93
N GLN A 22 -19.56 10.64 -1.29
CA GLN A 22 -19.67 10.60 0.16
C GLN A 22 -18.30 10.46 0.83
N TRP A 23 -17.42 9.62 0.28
CA TRP A 23 -16.05 9.45 0.77
C TRP A 23 -15.22 10.73 0.58
N GLU A 24 -15.35 11.40 -0.56
CA GLU A 24 -14.68 12.68 -0.83
C GLU A 24 -15.16 13.78 0.12
N ALA A 25 -16.46 13.89 0.35
CA ALA A 25 -17.04 14.86 1.29
C ALA A 25 -16.51 14.65 2.72
N TRP A 26 -16.44 13.40 3.17
CA TRP A 26 -15.86 13.08 4.47
C TRP A 26 -14.38 13.46 4.56
N LEU A 27 -13.57 13.13 3.54
CA LEU A 27 -12.14 13.48 3.51
C LEU A 27 -11.90 14.98 3.46
N ALA A 28 -12.78 15.76 2.83
CA ALA A 28 -12.67 17.23 2.80
C ALA A 28 -12.62 17.83 4.21
N GLU A 29 -13.36 17.22 5.15
CA GLU A 29 -13.44 17.66 6.54
C GLU A 29 -12.46 16.95 7.48
N HIS A 30 -12.02 15.73 7.14
CA HIS A 30 -11.29 14.84 8.05
C HIS A 30 -9.89 14.42 7.55
N HIS A 31 -9.38 15.05 6.50
CA HIS A 31 -8.09 14.65 5.90
C HIS A 31 -6.88 14.83 6.82
N GLU A 32 -6.99 15.60 7.89
CA GLU A 32 -5.95 15.75 8.91
C GLU A 32 -5.94 14.61 9.96
N GLY A 33 -6.97 13.77 9.97
CA GLY A 33 -7.12 12.68 10.93
C GLY A 33 -6.08 11.56 10.77
N GLU A 34 -6.04 10.65 11.77
CA GLU A 34 -5.05 9.56 11.81
C GLU A 34 -5.36 8.39 10.88
N GLY A 35 -6.60 8.28 10.42
CA GLY A 35 -7.04 7.23 9.51
C GLY A 35 -8.35 6.57 9.94
N VAL A 36 -8.96 5.84 9.00
CA VAL A 36 -10.28 5.26 9.13
C VAL A 36 -10.32 3.86 8.49
N TRP A 37 -11.18 3.00 9.01
CA TRP A 37 -11.53 1.75 8.39
C TRP A 37 -12.80 1.92 7.54
N LEU A 38 -12.74 1.50 6.27
CA LEU A 38 -13.90 1.49 5.37
C LEU A 38 -14.42 0.07 5.21
N LYS A 39 -15.75 -0.08 5.29
CA LYS A 39 -16.46 -1.30 4.86
C LYS A 39 -16.58 -1.26 3.33
N ILE A 40 -15.97 -2.23 2.66
CA ILE A 40 -16.02 -2.36 1.21
C ILE A 40 -16.79 -3.64 0.87
N ALA A 41 -17.83 -3.52 0.06
CA ALA A 41 -18.64 -4.67 -0.32
C ALA A 41 -17.84 -5.67 -1.15
N LYS A 42 -18.02 -6.96 -0.84
CA LYS A 42 -17.51 -8.06 -1.64
C LYS A 42 -18.28 -8.16 -2.96
N LYS A 43 -17.66 -8.75 -3.96
CA LYS A 43 -18.33 -9.01 -5.25
C LYS A 43 -19.58 -9.85 -5.03
N GLY A 44 -20.72 -9.37 -5.52
CA GLY A 44 -22.02 -10.02 -5.38
C GLY A 44 -22.80 -9.67 -4.12
N ALA A 45 -22.27 -8.81 -3.24
CA ALA A 45 -23.06 -8.30 -2.13
C ALA A 45 -24.27 -7.49 -2.63
N PRO A 46 -25.44 -7.58 -1.97
CA PRO A 46 -26.69 -6.92 -2.42
C PRO A 46 -26.73 -5.43 -2.07
N PHE A 47 -25.60 -4.82 -1.76
CA PHE A 47 -25.51 -3.43 -1.31
C PHE A 47 -24.68 -2.58 -2.27
N ALA A 48 -25.12 -1.34 -2.51
CA ALA A 48 -24.28 -0.32 -3.10
C ALA A 48 -23.17 0.06 -2.10
N SER A 49 -21.93 0.07 -2.54
CA SER A 49 -20.83 0.56 -1.74
C SER A 49 -19.74 1.18 -2.62
N LEU A 50 -18.98 2.07 -2.03
CA LEU A 50 -17.77 2.61 -2.60
C LEU A 50 -16.86 1.49 -3.09
N ARG A 51 -16.47 1.51 -4.37
CA ARG A 51 -15.53 0.54 -4.93
C ARG A 51 -14.11 0.84 -4.48
N ILE A 52 -13.33 -0.21 -4.19
CA ILE A 52 -11.96 -0.07 -3.68
C ILE A 52 -11.05 0.79 -4.57
N ALA A 53 -11.19 0.71 -5.90
CA ALA A 53 -10.43 1.55 -6.82
C ALA A 53 -10.80 3.04 -6.69
N GLN A 54 -12.08 3.35 -6.53
CA GLN A 54 -12.55 4.71 -6.32
C GLN A 54 -12.11 5.25 -4.95
N ALA A 55 -12.17 4.41 -3.92
CA ALA A 55 -11.68 4.75 -2.57
C ALA A 55 -10.22 5.18 -2.59
N LEU A 56 -9.36 4.44 -3.31
CA LEU A 56 -7.94 4.77 -3.46
C LEU A 56 -7.75 6.09 -4.22
N GLN A 57 -8.45 6.29 -5.34
CA GLN A 57 -8.32 7.51 -6.13
C GLN A 57 -8.66 8.76 -5.31
N VAL A 58 -9.78 8.73 -4.59
CA VAL A 58 -10.19 9.84 -3.72
C VAL A 58 -9.17 10.03 -2.60
N ALA A 59 -8.72 8.97 -1.95
CA ALA A 59 -7.70 9.03 -0.89
C ALA A 59 -6.41 9.72 -1.38
N LEU A 60 -5.91 9.36 -2.56
CA LEU A 60 -4.73 9.98 -3.17
C LEU A 60 -4.90 11.47 -3.41
N CYS A 61 -6.12 11.93 -3.77
CA CYS A 61 -6.41 13.36 -3.94
C CYS A 61 -6.16 14.16 -2.66
N TYR A 62 -6.31 13.55 -1.49
CA TYR A 62 -6.12 14.16 -0.17
C TYR A 62 -4.78 13.76 0.52
N GLY A 63 -3.85 13.12 -0.19
CA GLY A 63 -2.56 12.68 0.36
C GLY A 63 -2.68 11.47 1.29
N TRP A 64 -3.77 10.72 1.19
CA TRP A 64 -4.00 9.48 1.91
C TRP A 64 -3.62 8.26 1.07
N ILE A 65 -3.47 7.12 1.75
CA ILE A 65 -3.13 5.84 1.14
C ILE A 65 -3.83 4.70 1.88
N ASP A 66 -4.12 3.63 1.15
CA ASP A 66 -4.55 2.37 1.73
C ASP A 66 -3.40 1.66 2.48
N SER A 67 -3.74 0.84 3.46
CA SER A 67 -2.74 0.11 4.23
C SER A 67 -3.18 -1.33 4.51
N HIS A 68 -3.92 -1.56 5.59
CA HIS A 68 -4.30 -2.90 6.01
C HIS A 68 -5.67 -3.30 5.45
N ARG A 69 -5.78 -4.57 5.09
CA ARG A 69 -7.05 -5.20 4.74
C ARG A 69 -7.31 -6.38 5.66
N ARG A 70 -8.57 -6.59 6.06
CA ARG A 70 -8.99 -7.76 6.82
C ARG A 70 -10.42 -8.18 6.47
N SER A 71 -10.75 -9.43 6.68
CA SER A 71 -12.13 -9.91 6.62
C SER A 71 -12.99 -9.22 7.66
N PHE A 72 -14.27 -9.09 7.39
CA PHE A 72 -15.24 -8.56 8.34
C PHE A 72 -16.42 -9.55 8.48
N ASP A 73 -17.32 -9.61 7.51
CA ASP A 73 -18.47 -10.51 7.52
C ASP A 73 -18.67 -11.18 6.14
N GLU A 74 -19.84 -11.78 5.87
CA GLU A 74 -20.13 -12.43 4.60
C GLU A 74 -20.20 -11.45 3.41
N HIS A 75 -20.56 -10.18 3.67
CA HIS A 75 -20.79 -9.17 2.63
C HIS A 75 -19.66 -8.15 2.47
N PHE A 76 -18.89 -7.89 3.53
CA PHE A 76 -17.88 -6.84 3.56
C PHE A 76 -16.50 -7.37 3.94
N TYR A 77 -15.49 -6.63 3.53
CA TYR A 77 -14.16 -6.63 4.12
C TYR A 77 -13.81 -5.21 4.55
N LEU A 78 -12.85 -5.07 5.45
CA LEU A 78 -12.36 -3.78 5.91
C LEU A 78 -11.07 -3.42 5.19
N GLN A 79 -11.01 -2.15 4.73
CA GLN A 79 -9.81 -1.54 4.18
C GLN A 79 -9.47 -0.29 4.98
N ARG A 80 -8.25 -0.22 5.53
CA ARG A 80 -7.77 0.96 6.24
C ARG A 80 -7.21 1.97 5.25
N TYR A 81 -7.61 3.24 5.43
CA TYR A 81 -7.01 4.41 4.81
C TYR A 81 -6.43 5.33 5.87
N SER A 82 -5.32 6.00 5.59
CA SER A 82 -4.69 6.98 6.48
C SER A 82 -3.81 7.94 5.69
N ARG A 83 -3.47 9.07 6.30
CA ARG A 83 -2.47 10.00 5.74
C ARG A 83 -1.17 9.24 5.44
N ARG A 84 -0.53 9.63 4.35
CA ARG A 84 0.81 9.16 4.06
C ARG A 84 1.77 9.64 5.16
N ARG A 85 2.60 8.72 5.67
CA ARG A 85 3.62 9.08 6.65
C ARG A 85 4.78 9.77 5.94
N LYS A 86 5.42 10.72 6.62
CA LYS A 86 6.66 11.32 6.13
C LYS A 86 7.65 10.24 5.70
N GLY A 87 8.17 10.34 4.49
CA GLY A 87 9.10 9.36 3.94
C GLY A 87 8.47 8.05 3.44
N SER A 88 7.14 7.91 3.38
CA SER A 88 6.48 6.76 2.77
C SER A 88 6.90 6.60 1.32
N ALA A 89 7.32 5.39 0.93
CA ALA A 89 7.64 5.07 -0.46
C ALA A 89 6.39 5.16 -1.35
N TRP A 90 6.59 5.55 -2.60
CA TRP A 90 5.57 5.54 -3.63
C TRP A 90 5.67 4.27 -4.48
N SER A 91 4.52 3.74 -4.93
CA SER A 91 4.49 2.73 -5.98
C SER A 91 4.29 3.40 -7.34
N ARG A 92 4.81 2.81 -8.40
CA ARG A 92 4.62 3.31 -9.76
C ARG A 92 3.13 3.44 -10.11
N VAL A 93 2.32 2.48 -9.68
CA VAL A 93 0.85 2.53 -9.88
C VAL A 93 0.21 3.76 -9.22
N ASN A 94 0.63 4.12 -8.01
CA ASN A 94 0.07 5.30 -7.35
C ASN A 94 0.59 6.61 -7.97
N VAL A 95 1.81 6.62 -8.51
CA VAL A 95 2.32 7.74 -9.32
C VAL A 95 1.43 7.93 -10.56
N GLU A 96 1.20 6.88 -11.34
CA GLU A 96 0.34 6.90 -12.53
C GLU A 96 -1.10 7.36 -12.22
N HIS A 97 -1.66 6.90 -11.10
CA HIS A 97 -2.98 7.37 -10.63
C HIS A 97 -2.97 8.86 -10.34
N VAL A 98 -1.96 9.36 -9.62
CA VAL A 98 -1.86 10.78 -9.27
C VAL A 98 -1.64 11.64 -10.51
N GLU A 99 -0.83 11.21 -11.46
CA GLU A 99 -0.64 11.91 -12.75
C GLU A 99 -1.96 12.05 -13.48
N THR A 100 -2.74 10.97 -13.58
CA THR A 100 -4.08 10.95 -14.17
C THR A 100 -5.05 11.90 -13.43
N LEU A 101 -5.06 11.85 -12.09
CA LEU A 101 -5.91 12.68 -11.26
C LEU A 101 -5.52 14.16 -11.35
N THR A 102 -4.23 14.46 -11.49
CA THR A 102 -3.71 15.83 -11.69
C THR A 102 -4.15 16.37 -13.04
N ALA A 103 -4.00 15.60 -14.11
CA ALA A 103 -4.45 16.00 -15.45
C ALA A 103 -5.97 16.24 -15.50
N ALA A 104 -6.74 15.51 -14.70
CA ALA A 104 -8.19 15.68 -14.55
C ALA A 104 -8.59 16.82 -13.59
N GLY A 105 -7.66 17.56 -12.99
CA GLY A 105 -7.93 18.65 -12.04
C GLY A 105 -8.57 18.17 -10.72
N ARG A 106 -8.43 16.90 -10.37
CA ARG A 106 -9.08 16.30 -9.19
C ARG A 106 -8.25 16.39 -7.91
N MET A 107 -6.94 16.64 -8.01
CA MET A 107 -6.09 16.72 -6.85
C MET A 107 -6.46 17.90 -5.94
N ARG A 108 -6.36 17.68 -4.63
CA ARG A 108 -6.64 18.66 -3.59
C ARG A 108 -5.32 19.16 -2.97
N PRO A 109 -5.30 20.33 -2.32
CA PRO A 109 -4.06 20.89 -1.75
C PRO A 109 -3.27 19.91 -0.87
N PRO A 110 -3.87 19.10 0.03
CA PRO A 110 -3.12 18.12 0.83
C PRO A 110 -2.43 17.05 -0.02
N GLY A 111 -3.09 16.57 -1.08
CA GLY A 111 -2.52 15.59 -2.01
C GLY A 111 -1.37 16.17 -2.81
N LEU A 112 -1.52 17.40 -3.33
CA LEU A 112 -0.45 18.10 -4.05
C LEU A 112 0.77 18.35 -3.16
N ALA A 113 0.56 18.67 -1.88
CA ALA A 113 1.65 18.85 -0.92
C ALA A 113 2.45 17.56 -0.71
N GLU A 114 1.79 16.40 -0.61
CA GLU A 114 2.48 15.09 -0.51
C GLU A 114 3.24 14.72 -1.79
N VAL A 115 2.71 15.08 -2.96
CA VAL A 115 3.42 14.92 -4.25
C VAL A 115 4.66 15.78 -4.30
N ALA A 116 4.54 17.08 -4.00
CA ALA A 116 5.65 18.00 -3.98
C ALA A 116 6.76 17.57 -3.01
N ALA A 117 6.39 17.12 -1.81
CA ALA A 117 7.32 16.57 -0.83
C ALA A 117 8.04 15.30 -1.34
N ALA A 118 7.34 14.44 -2.07
CA ALA A 118 7.92 13.24 -2.64
C ALA A 118 8.87 13.54 -3.81
N GLN A 119 8.56 14.53 -4.64
CA GLN A 119 9.42 15.01 -5.71
C GLN A 119 10.69 15.67 -5.14
N ALA A 120 10.53 16.52 -4.14
CA ALA A 120 11.65 17.23 -3.51
C ALA A 120 12.68 16.28 -2.84
N ASP A 121 12.25 15.13 -2.32
CA ASP A 121 13.14 14.15 -1.66
C ASP A 121 13.45 12.91 -2.50
N GLY A 122 13.10 12.90 -3.79
CA GLY A 122 13.39 11.84 -4.75
C GLY A 122 12.56 10.56 -4.61
N ARG A 123 11.55 10.52 -3.72
CA ARG A 123 10.67 9.34 -3.56
C ARG A 123 9.74 9.12 -4.75
N TRP A 124 9.44 10.18 -5.48
CA TRP A 124 8.59 10.12 -6.67
C TRP A 124 9.27 9.36 -7.80
N GLU A 125 10.51 9.74 -8.14
CA GLU A 125 11.33 9.11 -9.17
C GLU A 125 11.74 7.69 -8.79
N ALA A 126 12.00 7.47 -7.48
CA ALA A 126 12.33 6.16 -6.92
C ALA A 126 11.08 5.28 -6.64
N ALA A 127 9.94 5.57 -7.28
CA ALA A 127 8.72 4.78 -7.09
C ALA A 127 8.94 3.32 -7.51
N TYR A 128 8.63 2.39 -6.57
CA TYR A 128 8.88 0.96 -6.78
C TYR A 128 7.87 0.33 -7.74
N ALA A 129 8.33 -0.70 -8.47
CA ALA A 129 7.54 -1.42 -9.45
C ALA A 129 6.33 -2.15 -8.84
N ALA A 130 5.23 -2.21 -9.57
CA ALA A 130 4.09 -3.04 -9.23
C ALA A 130 4.44 -4.54 -9.29
N GLN A 131 3.64 -5.38 -8.63
CA GLN A 131 3.84 -6.83 -8.65
C GLN A 131 3.94 -7.41 -10.08
N ARG A 132 3.17 -6.86 -11.04
CA ARG A 132 3.17 -7.32 -12.44
C ARG A 132 4.49 -7.04 -13.17
N ASP A 133 5.21 -6.00 -12.74
CA ASP A 133 6.41 -5.47 -13.40
C ASP A 133 7.68 -5.70 -12.56
N ALA A 134 7.53 -6.25 -11.34
CA ALA A 134 8.65 -6.45 -10.43
C ALA A 134 9.53 -7.62 -10.89
N THR A 135 10.82 -7.34 -11.02
CA THR A 135 11.87 -8.33 -11.25
C THR A 135 12.61 -8.65 -9.96
N VAL A 136 13.27 -9.80 -9.92
CA VAL A 136 14.13 -10.15 -8.79
C VAL A 136 15.34 -9.21 -8.80
N PRO A 137 15.59 -8.44 -7.72
CA PRO A 137 16.75 -7.57 -7.65
C PRO A 137 18.06 -8.35 -7.72
N SER A 138 19.11 -7.77 -8.31
CA SER A 138 20.42 -8.45 -8.52
C SER A 138 21.04 -8.97 -7.24
N ASP A 139 21.01 -8.17 -6.17
CA ASP A 139 21.54 -8.55 -4.86
C ASP A 139 20.77 -9.75 -4.23
N LEU A 140 19.46 -9.85 -4.46
CA LEU A 140 18.69 -11.03 -4.05
C LEU A 140 18.99 -12.22 -4.96
N ALA A 141 19.12 -12.03 -6.26
CA ALA A 141 19.48 -13.11 -7.19
C ALA A 141 20.85 -13.70 -6.87
N GLU A 142 21.86 -12.88 -6.61
CA GLU A 142 23.19 -13.29 -6.19
C GLU A 142 23.16 -14.06 -4.85
N ALA A 143 22.39 -13.55 -3.89
CA ALA A 143 22.25 -14.19 -2.60
C ALA A 143 21.53 -15.55 -2.69
N LEU A 144 20.51 -15.68 -3.53
CA LEU A 144 19.83 -16.96 -3.80
C LEU A 144 20.78 -17.95 -4.50
N ALA A 145 21.58 -17.49 -5.46
CA ALA A 145 22.56 -18.33 -6.13
C ALA A 145 23.62 -18.92 -5.15
N ALA A 146 23.97 -18.16 -4.11
CA ALA A 146 24.87 -18.63 -3.04
C ALA A 146 24.21 -19.59 -2.04
N HIS A 147 22.87 -19.71 -2.01
CA HIS A 147 22.10 -20.50 -1.05
C HIS A 147 21.04 -21.36 -1.77
N PRO A 148 21.40 -22.55 -2.31
CA PRO A 148 20.48 -23.38 -3.12
C PRO A 148 19.17 -23.75 -2.42
N GLU A 149 19.18 -23.96 -1.10
CA GLU A 149 17.98 -24.25 -0.34
C GLU A 149 17.01 -23.03 -0.30
N ALA A 150 17.54 -21.84 -0.09
CA ALA A 150 16.75 -20.61 -0.14
C ALA A 150 16.19 -20.35 -1.55
N ALA A 151 17.00 -20.64 -2.60
CA ALA A 151 16.57 -20.54 -3.99
C ALA A 151 15.38 -21.47 -4.28
N ALA A 152 15.48 -22.75 -3.90
CA ALA A 152 14.40 -23.72 -4.08
C ALA A 152 13.09 -23.29 -3.38
N ARG A 153 13.19 -22.79 -2.14
CA ARG A 153 12.02 -22.27 -1.40
C ARG A 153 11.44 -21.02 -2.04
N PHE A 154 12.29 -20.12 -2.53
CA PHE A 154 11.84 -18.92 -3.26
C PHE A 154 11.12 -19.30 -4.57
N GLU A 155 11.65 -20.26 -5.33
CA GLU A 155 11.06 -20.74 -6.57
C GLU A 155 9.74 -21.48 -6.36
N ALA A 156 9.55 -22.14 -5.21
CA ALA A 156 8.29 -22.80 -4.84
C ALA A 156 7.18 -21.82 -4.52
N LEU A 157 7.47 -20.54 -4.23
CA LEU A 157 6.46 -19.52 -3.98
C LEU A 157 5.72 -19.13 -5.26
N ASP A 158 4.44 -18.80 -5.11
CA ASP A 158 3.67 -18.18 -6.18
C ASP A 158 4.17 -16.73 -6.44
N ARG A 159 3.62 -16.10 -7.47
CA ARG A 159 3.99 -14.72 -7.83
C ARG A 159 3.80 -13.73 -6.68
N THR A 160 2.76 -13.91 -5.88
CA THR A 160 2.46 -13.03 -4.75
C THR A 160 3.46 -13.23 -3.63
N GLY A 161 3.75 -14.48 -3.28
CA GLY A 161 4.76 -14.82 -2.28
C GLY A 161 6.14 -14.28 -2.63
N ARG A 162 6.58 -14.46 -3.88
CA ARG A 162 7.86 -13.87 -4.37
C ARG A 162 7.85 -12.35 -4.24
N TYR A 163 6.76 -11.70 -4.67
CA TYR A 163 6.66 -10.24 -4.58
C TYR A 163 6.71 -9.72 -3.15
N LEU A 164 6.10 -10.41 -2.20
CA LEU A 164 6.15 -10.02 -0.78
C LEU A 164 7.57 -10.06 -0.20
N LEU A 165 8.43 -10.93 -0.71
CA LEU A 165 9.85 -10.98 -0.35
C LEU A 165 10.69 -9.91 -1.07
N ILE A 166 10.35 -9.57 -2.30
CA ILE A 166 11.02 -8.54 -3.11
C ILE A 166 10.66 -7.12 -2.61
N LEU A 167 9.40 -6.88 -2.28
CA LEU A 167 8.87 -5.56 -1.97
C LEU A 167 9.62 -4.79 -0.87
N PRO A 168 10.06 -5.41 0.24
CA PRO A 168 10.90 -4.72 1.22
C PRO A 168 12.21 -4.21 0.63
N LEU A 169 12.82 -4.95 -0.30
CA LEU A 169 14.05 -4.55 -0.98
C LEU A 169 13.81 -3.36 -1.92
N LEU A 170 12.73 -3.41 -2.70
CA LEU A 170 12.33 -2.29 -3.57
C LEU A 170 12.06 -0.99 -2.80
N LYS A 171 11.55 -1.10 -1.57
CA LYS A 171 11.28 0.04 -0.67
C LYS A 171 12.50 0.52 0.14
N ALA A 172 13.66 -0.09 -0.02
CA ALA A 172 14.86 0.29 0.73
C ALA A 172 15.45 1.59 0.20
N ARG A 173 15.65 2.59 1.06
CA ARG A 173 16.17 3.91 0.70
C ARG A 173 17.67 4.07 1.01
N THR A 174 18.25 3.18 1.80
CA THR A 174 19.67 3.24 2.17
C THR A 174 20.34 1.90 1.93
N PRO A 175 21.64 1.87 1.57
CA PRO A 175 22.39 0.62 1.40
C PRO A 175 22.33 -0.26 2.65
N ALA A 176 22.52 0.30 3.83
CA ALA A 176 22.45 -0.42 5.10
C ALA A 176 21.05 -1.02 5.37
N GLY A 177 19.99 -0.24 5.12
CA GLY A 177 18.62 -0.72 5.24
C GLY A 177 18.29 -1.81 4.24
N ARG A 178 18.79 -1.72 3.00
CA ARG A 178 18.66 -2.74 1.97
C ARG A 178 19.35 -4.03 2.38
N ALA A 179 20.62 -3.96 2.81
CA ALA A 179 21.37 -5.11 3.28
C ALA A 179 20.69 -5.81 4.48
N ALA A 180 20.14 -5.04 5.43
CA ALA A 180 19.39 -5.61 6.56
C ALA A 180 18.11 -6.35 6.12
N ARG A 181 17.42 -5.83 5.10
CA ARG A 181 16.21 -6.46 4.54
C ARG A 181 16.58 -7.73 3.76
N LEU A 182 17.67 -7.70 2.97
CA LEU A 182 18.17 -8.87 2.25
C LEU A 182 18.50 -10.01 3.22
N ARG A 183 19.28 -9.75 4.27
CA ARG A 183 19.58 -10.75 5.31
C ARG A 183 18.31 -11.35 5.92
N ARG A 184 17.30 -10.51 6.25
CA ARG A 184 16.03 -10.96 6.82
C ARG A 184 15.24 -11.84 5.86
N THR A 185 15.23 -11.49 4.57
CA THR A 185 14.59 -12.30 3.52
C THR A 185 15.25 -13.66 3.41
N LEU A 186 16.58 -13.73 3.38
CA LEU A 186 17.32 -14.99 3.34
C LEU A 186 17.10 -15.83 4.60
N SER A 187 17.17 -15.24 5.79
CA SER A 187 16.90 -15.96 7.04
C SER A 187 15.48 -16.55 7.07
N GLY A 188 14.49 -15.82 6.55
CA GLY A 188 13.12 -16.33 6.47
C GLY A 188 12.93 -17.44 5.44
N LEU A 189 13.80 -17.53 4.43
CA LEU A 189 13.80 -18.63 3.45
C LEU A 189 14.59 -19.86 3.94
N LEU A 190 15.52 -19.69 4.84
CA LEU A 190 16.33 -20.79 5.38
C LEU A 190 15.70 -21.45 6.62
N GLY A 191 14.71 -20.80 7.24
CA GLY A 191 13.96 -21.32 8.39
C GLY A 191 14.37 -20.70 9.67
#